data_8355ef45781b3db65f9e128c9f04b2a3
#
_entry.id   8355ef45781b3db65f9e128c9f04b2a3
#
_cell.length_a   1.000
_cell.length_b   1.000
_cell.length_c   1.000
_cell.angle_alpha   90.00
_cell.angle_beta   90.00
_cell.angle_gamma   90.00
#
_symmetry.space_group_name_H-M   'P 1'
#
loop_
_entity.id
_entity.type
_entity.pdbx_description
1 polymer ?
#
loop_
_entity_poly.entity_id
_entity_poly.type
_entity_poly.pdbx_seq_one_letter_code
_entity_poly.pdbx_strand_id
1 'polypeptide(L)'
;MSEKQGTGDAKFSPYVPSTVAMKELTLKALLLGIVLAVVLGAANAYLGLKAGMTVAATFPAAVIAMAVLRPLKGTILEENLARTTGAVGEALAAGAIFTIPAFVLAGVWQDFHYLQSTLLMLVGGILGVLFVIILRRSLIEDVSLPYPESKACAEIVKAGQGGQSGAKYVFGAMGLAALIELLKNENGLQVIKDSVSGFIKFKASVIRLLDSKSRVIETAAGSVKAQFTREGGMLLMSPSASPAFLGVGYIIGFRLAAITFSGGVFGWMFLMPIVLFLMGEQLAPFAAASDWMTIAKAAYGSTVKQIAVGGMLVGAFYTLFRMRKNLAGGLGRGFRDIKAAGKSGETTSRIDKDAPFGATLIAIAVLVICMVMLYQTFSHNWGSAILAAVVMALAGF
;
A
#
# COMPACT_ATOMS: atom_id res chain seq x y z
N MET A 1 36.02 -14.59 -0.48
CA MET A 1 35.70 -16.01 -0.61
C MET A 1 34.20 -16.13 -0.79
N SER A 2 33.78 -16.45 -2.00
CA SER A 2 32.37 -16.51 -2.41
C SER A 2 31.89 -17.94 -2.16
N GLU A 3 31.10 -18.15 -1.11
CA GLU A 3 30.33 -19.37 -0.99
C GLU A 3 29.18 -19.36 -1.99
N LYS A 4 29.35 -20.12 -3.05
CA LYS A 4 28.25 -20.59 -3.88
C LYS A 4 27.37 -21.51 -3.02
N GLN A 5 26.34 -20.98 -2.39
CA GLN A 5 25.25 -21.82 -1.89
C GLN A 5 24.55 -22.44 -3.08
N GLY A 6 24.59 -23.75 -3.14
CA GLY A 6 23.98 -24.56 -4.17
C GLY A 6 22.46 -24.33 -4.21
N THR A 7 21.97 -24.08 -5.40
CA THR A 7 20.55 -24.12 -5.78
C THR A 7 20.07 -25.58 -5.79
N GLY A 8 20.03 -26.22 -4.63
CA GLY A 8 19.23 -27.41 -4.41
C GLY A 8 17.82 -26.95 -4.13
N ASP A 9 16.83 -27.55 -4.79
CA ASP A 9 15.39 -27.34 -4.59
C ASP A 9 15.05 -27.38 -3.10
N ALA A 10 15.07 -26.23 -2.44
CA ALA A 10 14.63 -26.09 -1.06
C ALA A 10 13.11 -26.30 -1.07
N LYS A 11 12.71 -27.56 -0.85
CA LYS A 11 11.31 -27.97 -0.78
C LYS A 11 10.65 -27.18 0.35
N PHE A 12 9.61 -26.44 0.04
CA PHE A 12 8.81 -25.72 1.04
C PHE A 12 8.38 -26.68 2.14
N SER A 13 8.72 -26.37 3.39
CA SER A 13 8.32 -27.13 4.57
C SER A 13 7.40 -26.26 5.42
N PRO A 14 6.13 -26.65 5.61
CA PRO A 14 5.19 -25.88 6.44
C PRO A 14 5.60 -25.98 7.92
N TYR A 15 5.41 -24.91 8.68
CA TYR A 15 5.66 -24.88 10.13
C TYR A 15 4.76 -25.86 10.89
N VAL A 16 3.50 -25.99 10.49
CA VAL A 16 2.59 -27.02 11.00
C VAL A 16 2.51 -28.12 9.96
N PRO A 17 3.02 -29.34 10.25
CA PRO A 17 2.99 -30.45 9.30
C PRO A 17 1.55 -30.82 8.89
N SER A 18 1.40 -31.30 7.66
CA SER A 18 0.10 -31.73 7.12
C SER A 18 -0.55 -32.87 7.91
N THR A 19 0.29 -33.66 8.61
CA THR A 19 -0.13 -34.79 9.45
C THR A 19 -0.79 -34.38 10.77
N VAL A 20 -0.56 -33.13 11.20
CA VAL A 20 -1.10 -32.62 12.47
C VAL A 20 -2.48 -32.04 12.24
N ALA A 21 -3.51 -32.62 12.84
CA ALA A 21 -4.88 -32.12 12.82
C ALA A 21 -5.09 -31.10 13.94
N MET A 22 -4.92 -29.82 13.62
CA MET A 22 -5.24 -28.69 14.52
C MET A 22 -6.54 -28.01 14.09
N LYS A 23 -7.25 -27.40 15.06
CA LYS A 23 -8.38 -26.53 14.76
C LYS A 23 -7.85 -25.28 14.06
N GLU A 24 -8.47 -24.92 12.94
CA GLU A 24 -8.05 -23.79 12.09
C GLU A 24 -9.21 -22.82 11.89
N LEU A 25 -10.24 -23.25 11.16
CA LEU A 25 -11.44 -22.47 10.90
C LEU A 25 -12.45 -22.71 12.03
N THR A 26 -12.45 -21.83 13.04
CA THR A 26 -13.41 -21.86 14.14
C THR A 26 -14.20 -20.57 14.20
N LEU A 27 -15.42 -20.64 14.70
CA LEU A 27 -16.30 -19.46 14.80
C LEU A 27 -15.67 -18.35 15.66
N LYS A 28 -14.99 -18.72 16.77
CA LYS A 28 -14.31 -17.73 17.63
C LYS A 28 -13.18 -16.98 16.91
N ALA A 29 -12.38 -17.68 16.10
CA ALA A 29 -11.30 -17.08 15.33
C ALA A 29 -11.86 -16.18 14.20
N LEU A 30 -12.91 -16.64 13.53
CA LEU A 30 -13.57 -15.88 12.47
C LEU A 30 -14.24 -14.61 13.02
N LEU A 31 -15.01 -14.71 14.11
CA LEU A 31 -15.66 -13.55 14.73
C LEU A 31 -14.63 -12.52 15.21
N LEU A 32 -13.56 -12.99 15.88
CA LEU A 32 -12.47 -12.09 16.28
C LEU A 32 -11.85 -11.41 15.06
N GLY A 33 -11.57 -12.16 14.00
CA GLY A 33 -11.01 -11.62 12.75
C GLY A 33 -11.92 -10.57 12.12
N ILE A 34 -13.25 -10.79 12.09
CA ILE A 34 -14.21 -9.81 11.57
C ILE A 34 -14.21 -8.53 12.42
N VAL A 35 -14.22 -8.66 13.75
CA VAL A 35 -14.14 -7.49 14.65
C VAL A 35 -12.85 -6.72 14.39
N LEU A 36 -11.72 -7.41 14.29
CA LEU A 36 -10.43 -6.78 13.95
C LEU A 36 -10.46 -6.11 12.57
N ALA A 37 -11.09 -6.74 11.56
CA ALA A 37 -11.21 -6.16 10.22
C ALA A 37 -11.97 -4.83 10.25
N VAL A 38 -13.07 -4.77 11.02
CA VAL A 38 -13.86 -3.53 11.16
C VAL A 38 -13.04 -2.46 11.90
N VAL A 39 -12.45 -2.78 13.04
CA VAL A 39 -11.72 -1.80 13.88
C VAL A 39 -10.46 -1.31 13.17
N LEU A 40 -9.64 -2.22 12.65
CA LEU A 40 -8.38 -1.85 11.98
C LEU A 40 -8.62 -1.22 10.62
N GLY A 41 -9.67 -1.63 9.91
CA GLY A 41 -10.10 -1.00 8.65
C GLY A 41 -10.57 0.43 8.89
N ALA A 42 -11.39 0.68 9.91
CA ALA A 42 -11.82 2.03 10.28
C ALA A 42 -10.65 2.92 10.72
N ALA A 43 -9.72 2.38 11.52
CA ALA A 43 -8.51 3.10 11.91
C ALA A 43 -7.65 3.47 10.69
N ASN A 44 -7.46 2.55 9.75
CA ASN A 44 -6.73 2.81 8.52
C ASN A 44 -7.45 3.80 7.60
N ALA A 45 -8.78 3.73 7.49
CA ALA A 45 -9.55 4.70 6.74
C ALA A 45 -9.37 6.12 7.30
N TYR A 46 -9.44 6.27 8.61
CA TYR A 46 -9.21 7.55 9.28
C TYR A 46 -7.78 8.08 9.03
N LEU A 47 -6.77 7.24 9.24
CA LEU A 47 -5.37 7.62 9.02
C LEU A 47 -5.09 7.95 7.56
N GLY A 48 -5.62 7.16 6.64
CA GLY A 48 -5.42 7.38 5.22
C GLY A 48 -6.02 8.68 4.71
N LEU A 49 -7.22 9.03 5.16
CA LEU A 49 -7.86 10.30 4.80
C LEU A 49 -7.18 11.49 5.48
N LYS A 50 -6.72 11.35 6.73
CA LYS A 50 -6.09 12.44 7.48
C LYS A 50 -4.62 12.64 7.10
N ALA A 51 -3.85 11.57 7.00
CA ALA A 51 -2.39 11.60 6.83
C ALA A 51 -1.92 11.21 5.42
N GLY A 52 -2.82 10.73 4.55
CA GLY A 52 -2.46 10.28 3.20
C GLY A 52 -1.63 9.00 3.18
N MET A 53 -1.66 8.22 4.27
CA MET A 53 -0.92 6.96 4.40
C MET A 53 -1.75 5.89 5.10
N THR A 54 -1.41 4.64 4.86
CA THR A 54 -1.97 3.48 5.56
C THR A 54 -0.90 2.82 6.41
N VAL A 55 -1.31 2.17 7.48
CA VAL A 55 -0.41 1.43 8.39
C VAL A 55 -0.76 -0.05 8.32
N ALA A 56 0.26 -0.90 8.22
CA ALA A 56 0.07 -2.34 8.21
C ALA A 56 -0.62 -2.83 9.51
N ALA A 57 -1.87 -3.25 9.37
CA ALA A 57 -2.66 -3.78 10.48
C ALA A 57 -2.31 -5.25 10.81
N THR A 58 -1.51 -5.89 10.00
CA THR A 58 -1.10 -7.28 10.13
C THR A 58 -0.44 -7.57 11.48
N PHE A 59 0.44 -6.67 11.96
CA PHE A 59 1.13 -6.84 13.23
C PHE A 59 0.22 -6.68 14.45
N PRO A 60 -0.53 -5.56 14.61
CA PRO A 60 -1.47 -5.44 15.70
C PRO A 60 -2.54 -6.52 15.67
N ALA A 61 -3.03 -6.93 14.50
CA ALA A 61 -3.97 -8.04 14.38
C ALA A 61 -3.39 -9.36 14.93
N ALA A 62 -2.13 -9.68 14.63
CA ALA A 62 -1.46 -10.87 15.15
C ALA A 62 -1.36 -10.84 16.69
N VAL A 63 -0.94 -9.71 17.24
CA VAL A 63 -0.78 -9.56 18.70
C VAL A 63 -2.11 -9.65 19.42
N ILE A 64 -3.16 -8.99 18.92
CA ILE A 64 -4.51 -9.04 19.51
C ILE A 64 -5.10 -10.44 19.37
N ALA A 65 -4.93 -11.09 18.20
CA ALA A 65 -5.39 -12.47 18.00
C ALA A 65 -4.76 -13.44 19.02
N MET A 66 -3.45 -13.34 19.25
CA MET A 66 -2.76 -14.11 20.28
C MET A 66 -3.28 -13.79 21.68
N ALA A 67 -3.45 -12.52 22.03
CA ALA A 67 -3.91 -12.09 23.35
C ALA A 67 -5.31 -12.60 23.69
N VAL A 68 -6.21 -12.62 22.70
CA VAL A 68 -7.62 -13.04 22.90
C VAL A 68 -7.79 -14.56 22.78
N LEU A 69 -7.15 -15.19 21.79
CA LEU A 69 -7.41 -16.62 21.53
C LEU A 69 -6.66 -17.56 22.47
N ARG A 70 -5.50 -17.18 23.02
CA ARG A 70 -4.76 -18.04 23.94
C ARG A 70 -5.49 -18.36 25.25
N PRO A 71 -6.06 -17.39 25.96
CA PRO A 71 -6.88 -17.68 27.12
C PRO A 71 -8.05 -18.60 26.77
N LEU A 72 -8.56 -18.54 25.52
CA LEU A 72 -9.61 -19.37 24.97
C LEU A 72 -9.10 -20.72 24.41
N LYS A 73 -7.87 -21.11 24.74
CA LYS A 73 -7.20 -22.34 24.26
C LYS A 73 -7.19 -22.42 22.72
N GLY A 74 -6.91 -21.28 22.06
CA GLY A 74 -6.76 -21.18 20.62
C GLY A 74 -5.48 -21.84 20.13
N THR A 75 -5.52 -22.36 18.90
CA THR A 75 -4.35 -22.89 18.21
C THR A 75 -3.63 -21.79 17.42
N ILE A 76 -2.37 -22.04 17.05
CA ILE A 76 -1.61 -21.13 16.20
C ILE A 76 -2.31 -20.88 14.84
N LEU A 77 -3.03 -21.87 14.31
CA LEU A 77 -3.77 -21.74 13.06
C LEU A 77 -5.00 -20.85 13.22
N GLU A 78 -5.70 -20.93 14.36
CA GLU A 78 -6.79 -20.01 14.71
C GLU A 78 -6.29 -18.58 14.88
N GLU A 79 -5.12 -18.37 15.54
CA GLU A 79 -4.48 -17.06 15.67
C GLU A 79 -4.13 -16.47 14.30
N ASN A 80 -3.56 -17.30 13.42
CA ASN A 80 -3.22 -16.89 12.06
C ASN A 80 -4.47 -16.58 11.22
N LEU A 81 -5.56 -17.34 11.35
CA LEU A 81 -6.82 -17.07 10.68
C LEU A 81 -7.41 -15.73 11.12
N ALA A 82 -7.50 -15.49 12.43
CA ALA A 82 -8.03 -14.24 12.97
C ALA A 82 -7.20 -13.03 12.52
N ARG A 83 -5.85 -13.15 12.53
CA ARG A 83 -4.94 -12.13 12.01
C ARG A 83 -5.18 -11.86 10.53
N THR A 84 -5.26 -12.91 9.72
CA THR A 84 -5.44 -12.77 8.26
C THR A 84 -6.78 -12.12 7.94
N THR A 85 -7.85 -12.55 8.61
CA THR A 85 -9.18 -11.95 8.47
C THR A 85 -9.17 -10.48 8.88
N GLY A 86 -8.48 -10.14 9.99
CA GLY A 86 -8.31 -8.76 10.46
C GLY A 86 -7.58 -7.86 9.46
N ALA A 87 -6.55 -8.38 8.81
CA ALA A 87 -5.78 -7.65 7.80
C ALA A 87 -6.56 -7.36 6.51
N VAL A 88 -7.62 -8.12 6.21
CA VAL A 88 -8.49 -7.84 5.04
C VAL A 88 -9.15 -6.46 5.17
N GLY A 89 -9.58 -6.06 6.39
CA GLY A 89 -10.17 -4.75 6.62
C GLY A 89 -9.22 -3.59 6.25
N GLU A 90 -7.95 -3.73 6.61
CA GLU A 90 -6.90 -2.78 6.19
C GLU A 90 -6.75 -2.71 4.68
N ALA A 91 -6.63 -3.86 4.02
CA ALA A 91 -6.41 -3.92 2.58
C ALA A 91 -7.58 -3.29 1.80
N LEU A 92 -8.82 -3.55 2.21
CA LEU A 92 -10.01 -2.93 1.62
C LEU A 92 -10.04 -1.42 1.88
N ALA A 93 -9.76 -0.99 3.11
CA ALA A 93 -9.71 0.43 3.45
C ALA A 93 -8.62 1.15 2.64
N ALA A 94 -7.42 0.58 2.51
CA ALA A 94 -6.33 1.14 1.74
C ALA A 94 -6.70 1.34 0.26
N GLY A 95 -7.41 0.39 -0.35
CA GLY A 95 -7.93 0.54 -1.70
C GLY A 95 -8.97 1.65 -1.80
N ALA A 96 -9.93 1.68 -0.88
CA ALA A 96 -11.07 2.59 -0.92
C ALA A 96 -10.68 4.06 -0.72
N ILE A 97 -9.83 4.36 0.26
CA ILE A 97 -9.47 5.74 0.63
C ILE A 97 -8.73 6.51 -0.46
N PHE A 98 -8.03 5.81 -1.35
CA PHE A 98 -7.31 6.43 -2.46
C PHE A 98 -8.11 6.47 -3.76
N THR A 99 -9.16 5.67 -3.89
CA THR A 99 -9.96 5.57 -5.12
C THR A 99 -11.31 6.24 -5.03
N ILE A 100 -12.06 6.02 -3.95
CA ILE A 100 -13.42 6.57 -3.80
C ILE A 100 -13.44 8.10 -3.79
N PRO A 101 -12.54 8.82 -3.08
CA PRO A 101 -12.50 10.28 -3.15
C PRO A 101 -12.28 10.84 -4.56
N ALA A 102 -11.67 10.06 -5.47
CA ALA A 102 -11.46 10.48 -6.84
C ALA A 102 -12.78 10.74 -7.59
N PHE A 103 -13.86 10.05 -7.27
CA PHE A 103 -15.17 10.29 -7.87
C PHE A 103 -15.71 11.68 -7.51
N VAL A 104 -15.49 12.13 -6.28
CA VAL A 104 -15.88 13.46 -5.81
C VAL A 104 -14.95 14.52 -6.41
N LEU A 105 -13.63 14.28 -6.41
CA LEU A 105 -12.65 15.21 -6.98
C LEU A 105 -12.79 15.37 -8.50
N ALA A 106 -13.21 14.33 -9.20
CA ALA A 106 -13.50 14.37 -10.63
C ALA A 106 -14.88 14.99 -10.96
N GLY A 107 -15.67 15.36 -9.95
CA GLY A 107 -17.01 15.94 -10.14
C GLY A 107 -18.06 14.92 -10.60
N VAL A 108 -17.77 13.62 -10.56
CA VAL A 108 -18.72 12.56 -10.91
C VAL A 108 -19.76 12.40 -9.81
N TRP A 109 -19.34 12.53 -8.56
CA TRP A 109 -20.20 12.56 -7.39
C TRP A 109 -20.14 13.93 -6.70
N GLN A 110 -21.27 14.41 -6.21
CA GLN A 110 -21.30 15.62 -5.37
C GLN A 110 -20.93 15.29 -3.92
N ASP A 111 -21.36 14.11 -3.45
CA ASP A 111 -21.11 13.57 -2.12
C ASP A 111 -20.79 12.08 -2.17
N PHE A 112 -20.35 11.53 -1.05
CA PHE A 112 -20.07 10.09 -0.95
C PHE A 112 -21.35 9.25 -0.93
N HIS A 113 -21.47 8.34 -1.88
CA HIS A 113 -22.57 7.38 -1.93
C HIS A 113 -22.21 6.09 -1.19
N TYR A 114 -22.68 5.97 0.05
CA TYR A 114 -22.33 4.84 0.94
C TYR A 114 -22.60 3.47 0.32
N LEU A 115 -23.82 3.23 -0.18
CA LEU A 115 -24.18 1.93 -0.75
C LEU A 115 -23.35 1.58 -1.99
N GLN A 116 -23.16 2.55 -2.88
CA GLN A 116 -22.39 2.34 -4.10
C GLN A 116 -20.93 2.06 -3.79
N SER A 117 -20.32 2.83 -2.88
CA SER A 117 -18.94 2.60 -2.41
C SER A 117 -18.79 1.23 -1.77
N THR A 118 -19.76 0.80 -0.95
CA THR A 118 -19.74 -0.52 -0.31
C THR A 118 -19.83 -1.64 -1.34
N LEU A 119 -20.71 -1.52 -2.33
CA LEU A 119 -20.84 -2.52 -3.40
C LEU A 119 -19.58 -2.60 -4.27
N LEU A 120 -18.97 -1.46 -4.60
CA LEU A 120 -17.69 -1.44 -5.33
C LEU A 120 -16.59 -2.15 -4.55
N MET A 121 -16.44 -1.86 -3.26
CA MET A 121 -15.46 -2.53 -2.39
C MET A 121 -15.74 -4.02 -2.24
N LEU A 122 -17.01 -4.41 -2.09
CA LEU A 122 -17.41 -5.81 -1.96
C LEU A 122 -17.04 -6.61 -3.21
N VAL A 123 -17.41 -6.10 -4.38
CA VAL A 123 -17.12 -6.76 -5.66
C VAL A 123 -15.62 -6.83 -5.92
N GLY A 124 -14.91 -5.73 -5.70
CA GLY A 124 -13.44 -5.69 -5.82
C GLY A 124 -12.73 -6.62 -4.85
N GLY A 125 -13.19 -6.69 -3.59
CA GLY A 125 -12.65 -7.59 -2.58
C GLY A 125 -12.86 -9.07 -2.93
N ILE A 126 -14.05 -9.46 -3.38
CA ILE A 126 -14.33 -10.84 -3.81
C ILE A 126 -13.48 -11.19 -5.03
N LEU A 127 -13.36 -10.29 -6.02
CA LEU A 127 -12.53 -10.49 -7.20
C LEU A 127 -11.07 -10.72 -6.82
N GLY A 128 -10.53 -9.90 -5.90
CA GLY A 128 -9.17 -10.03 -5.40
C GLY A 128 -8.92 -11.39 -4.72
N VAL A 129 -9.86 -11.87 -3.91
CA VAL A 129 -9.78 -13.20 -3.27
C VAL A 129 -9.75 -14.30 -4.33
N LEU A 130 -10.61 -14.24 -5.35
CA LEU A 130 -10.64 -15.23 -6.43
C LEU A 130 -9.33 -15.25 -7.22
N PHE A 131 -8.73 -14.10 -7.48
CA PHE A 131 -7.43 -14.02 -8.14
C PHE A 131 -6.30 -14.57 -7.24
N VAL A 132 -6.30 -14.27 -5.95
CA VAL A 132 -5.32 -14.83 -5.00
C VAL A 132 -5.41 -16.36 -4.97
N ILE A 133 -6.60 -16.95 -5.01
CA ILE A 133 -6.75 -18.41 -5.07
C ILE A 133 -6.02 -18.99 -6.29
N ILE A 134 -6.14 -18.35 -7.45
CA ILE A 134 -5.46 -18.80 -8.69
C ILE A 134 -3.95 -18.60 -8.59
N LEU A 135 -3.51 -17.46 -8.07
CA LEU A 135 -2.10 -17.07 -8.05
C LEU A 135 -1.32 -17.62 -6.85
N ARG A 136 -2.00 -18.10 -5.81
CA ARG A 136 -1.41 -18.49 -4.53
C ARG A 136 -0.15 -19.35 -4.69
N ARG A 137 -0.23 -20.45 -5.41
CA ARG A 137 0.92 -21.36 -5.57
C ARG A 137 2.09 -20.69 -6.28
N SER A 138 1.81 -19.90 -7.32
CA SER A 138 2.85 -19.23 -8.08
C SER A 138 3.58 -18.13 -7.31
N LEU A 139 2.89 -17.48 -6.38
CA LEU A 139 3.45 -16.37 -5.61
C LEU A 139 4.02 -16.83 -4.26
N ILE A 140 3.34 -17.74 -3.54
CA ILE A 140 3.73 -18.12 -2.18
C ILE A 140 4.83 -19.20 -2.18
N GLU A 141 4.81 -20.13 -3.14
CA GLU A 141 5.82 -21.19 -3.24
C GLU A 141 7.13 -20.70 -3.89
N ASP A 142 7.13 -19.52 -4.49
CA ASP A 142 8.34 -18.94 -5.08
C ASP A 142 9.25 -18.37 -3.98
N VAL A 143 10.29 -19.13 -3.66
CA VAL A 143 11.28 -18.77 -2.62
C VAL A 143 12.06 -17.50 -2.97
N SER A 144 12.08 -17.09 -4.24
CA SER A 144 12.77 -15.87 -4.69
C SER A 144 12.06 -14.59 -4.25
N LEU A 145 10.76 -14.67 -3.90
CA LEU A 145 9.97 -13.53 -3.44
C LEU A 145 10.20 -13.29 -1.94
N PRO A 146 10.65 -12.10 -1.54
CA PRO A 146 11.16 -11.87 -0.19
C PRO A 146 10.08 -11.81 0.90
N TYR A 147 8.89 -11.29 0.64
CA TYR A 147 7.78 -11.10 1.60
C TYR A 147 8.22 -10.67 3.02
N PRO A 148 8.97 -9.56 3.19
CA PRO A 148 9.62 -9.24 4.46
C PRO A 148 8.62 -9.02 5.59
N GLU A 149 7.53 -8.31 5.33
CA GLU A 149 6.50 -8.01 6.32
C GLU A 149 5.75 -9.27 6.77
N SER A 150 5.30 -10.09 5.82
CA SER A 150 4.58 -11.33 6.14
C SER A 150 5.45 -12.33 6.87
N LYS A 151 6.75 -12.44 6.51
CA LYS A 151 7.72 -13.27 7.24
C LYS A 151 7.91 -12.77 8.66
N ALA A 152 8.09 -11.48 8.88
CA ALA A 152 8.21 -10.91 10.21
C ALA A 152 6.96 -11.17 11.05
N CYS A 153 5.78 -11.04 10.48
CA CYS A 153 4.54 -11.36 11.16
C CYS A 153 4.43 -12.86 11.52
N ALA A 154 4.85 -13.74 10.64
CA ALA A 154 4.90 -15.18 10.92
C ALA A 154 5.84 -15.50 12.09
N GLU A 155 7.01 -14.84 12.17
CA GLU A 155 7.93 -15.00 13.30
C GLU A 155 7.32 -14.48 14.61
N ILE A 156 6.54 -13.41 14.60
CA ILE A 156 5.81 -12.93 15.79
C ILE A 156 4.82 -13.98 16.27
N VAL A 157 4.03 -14.58 15.37
CA VAL A 157 3.05 -15.62 15.72
C VAL A 157 3.76 -16.88 16.27
N LYS A 158 4.88 -17.30 15.65
CA LYS A 158 5.70 -18.43 16.13
C LYS A 158 6.34 -18.15 17.48
N ALA A 159 6.97 -16.99 17.65
CA ALA A 159 7.60 -16.58 18.92
C ALA A 159 6.57 -16.57 20.05
N GLY A 160 5.36 -16.18 19.72
CA GLY A 160 4.25 -16.28 20.64
C GLY A 160 4.01 -17.71 21.17
N GLN A 161 4.21 -18.76 20.40
CA GLN A 161 4.02 -20.16 20.83
C GLN A 161 5.12 -20.64 21.78
N GLY A 162 6.33 -20.09 21.72
CA GLY A 162 7.48 -20.47 22.55
C GLY A 162 7.39 -20.10 24.04
N GLY A 163 6.28 -19.56 24.48
CA GLY A 163 5.83 -19.53 25.90
C GLY A 163 6.42 -18.46 26.79
N GLN A 164 7.56 -17.83 26.57
CA GLN A 164 8.12 -16.96 27.61
C GLN A 164 8.73 -15.61 27.19
N SER A 165 9.38 -15.46 26.05
CA SER A 165 10.13 -14.22 25.81
C SER A 165 9.57 -13.32 24.70
N GLY A 166 9.07 -13.88 23.63
CA GLY A 166 8.62 -13.12 22.45
C GLY A 166 7.42 -12.21 22.72
N ALA A 167 6.37 -12.73 23.32
CA ALA A 167 5.14 -11.99 23.57
C ALA A 167 5.37 -10.79 24.50
N LYS A 168 6.21 -10.95 25.54
CA LYS A 168 6.56 -9.85 26.45
C LYS A 168 7.19 -8.66 25.73
N TYR A 169 8.09 -8.92 24.80
CA TYR A 169 8.73 -7.86 24.00
C TYR A 169 7.75 -7.19 23.04
N VAL A 170 6.88 -7.99 22.41
CA VAL A 170 5.86 -7.46 21.48
C VAL A 170 4.86 -6.56 22.22
N PHE A 171 4.30 -7.05 23.34
CA PHE A 171 3.36 -6.23 24.15
C PHE A 171 4.04 -5.02 24.77
N GLY A 172 5.29 -5.15 25.24
CA GLY A 172 6.07 -4.03 25.76
C GLY A 172 6.34 -2.97 24.70
N ALA A 173 6.77 -3.37 23.51
CA ALA A 173 6.99 -2.45 22.39
C ALA A 173 5.69 -1.80 21.92
N MET A 174 4.57 -2.54 21.89
CA MET A 174 3.26 -2.01 21.54
C MET A 174 2.79 -0.97 22.55
N GLY A 175 2.96 -1.25 23.87
CA GLY A 175 2.63 -0.29 24.93
C GLY A 175 3.48 0.97 24.84
N LEU A 176 4.79 0.84 24.59
CA LEU A 176 5.68 1.98 24.39
C LEU A 176 5.29 2.79 23.15
N ALA A 177 4.99 2.12 22.04
CA ALA A 177 4.56 2.78 20.82
C ALA A 177 3.22 3.51 21.01
N ALA A 178 2.26 2.90 21.70
CA ALA A 178 1.00 3.54 22.06
C ALA A 178 1.20 4.78 22.95
N LEU A 179 2.11 4.71 23.91
CA LEU A 179 2.45 5.86 24.74
C LEU A 179 3.05 7.01 23.92
N ILE A 180 3.98 6.71 23.01
CA ILE A 180 4.57 7.71 22.11
C ILE A 180 3.49 8.35 21.22
N GLU A 181 2.58 7.55 20.67
CA GLU A 181 1.49 8.07 19.83
C GLU A 181 0.49 8.92 20.63
N LEU A 182 0.23 8.59 21.90
CA LEU A 182 -0.56 9.44 22.81
C LEU A 182 0.11 10.78 23.08
N LEU A 183 1.44 10.78 23.29
CA LEU A 183 2.21 12.00 23.52
C LEU A 183 2.38 12.88 22.27
N LYS A 184 2.11 12.32 21.09
CA LYS A 184 2.12 13.02 19.80
C LYS A 184 0.75 13.57 19.38
N ASN A 185 -0.32 13.11 20.01
CA ASN A 185 -1.67 13.39 19.55
C ASN A 185 -2.01 14.88 19.65
N GLU A 186 -2.26 15.53 18.52
CA GLU A 186 -2.64 16.95 18.45
C GLU A 186 -3.95 17.25 19.17
N ASN A 187 -4.84 16.28 19.27
CA ASN A 187 -6.12 16.38 19.97
C ASN A 187 -6.05 15.91 21.43
N GLY A 188 -4.83 15.62 21.94
CA GLY A 188 -4.58 15.14 23.30
C GLY A 188 -3.38 15.82 23.95
N LEU A 189 -2.49 15.02 24.57
CA LEU A 189 -1.26 15.51 25.19
C LEU A 189 -0.16 15.67 24.14
N GLN A 190 -0.10 16.80 23.45
CA GLN A 190 0.96 17.06 22.47
C GLN A 190 2.26 17.50 23.15
N VAL A 191 2.99 16.55 23.71
CA VAL A 191 4.32 16.77 24.29
C VAL A 191 5.42 16.66 23.22
N ILE A 192 5.22 15.78 22.23
CA ILE A 192 6.15 15.51 21.14
C ILE A 192 5.50 15.92 19.82
N LYS A 193 6.21 16.70 19.00
CA LYS A 193 5.76 16.98 17.64
C LYS A 193 6.04 15.77 16.73
N ASP A 194 5.09 15.44 15.85
CA ASP A 194 5.28 14.36 14.88
C ASP A 194 6.42 14.66 13.90
N SER A 195 6.47 15.89 13.40
CA SER A 195 7.53 16.38 12.53
C SER A 195 7.80 17.85 12.77
N VAL A 196 9.01 18.28 12.46
CA VAL A 196 9.40 19.69 12.47
C VAL A 196 9.71 20.10 11.05
N SER A 197 9.11 21.19 10.60
CA SER A 197 9.35 21.75 9.26
C SER A 197 9.86 23.18 9.36
N GLY A 198 10.76 23.53 8.42
CA GLY A 198 11.30 24.87 8.28
C GLY A 198 11.50 25.20 6.81
N PHE A 199 11.33 26.45 6.43
CA PHE A 199 11.56 26.91 5.05
C PHE A 199 12.76 27.83 5.01
N ILE A 200 13.71 27.54 4.12
CA ILE A 200 14.87 28.38 3.85
C ILE A 200 14.61 29.10 2.52
N LYS A 201 14.35 30.42 2.60
CA LYS A 201 14.14 31.24 1.40
C LYS A 201 15.49 31.53 0.73
N PHE A 202 15.57 31.32 -0.58
CA PHE A 202 16.71 31.73 -1.39
C PHE A 202 16.62 33.20 -1.76
N LYS A 203 17.76 33.83 -1.99
CA LYS A 203 17.81 35.23 -2.50
C LYS A 203 17.19 35.26 -3.88
N ALA A 204 16.46 36.34 -4.16
CA ALA A 204 15.92 36.61 -5.49
C ALA A 204 17.02 36.58 -6.55
N SER A 205 16.81 35.79 -7.60
CA SER A 205 17.71 35.67 -8.73
C SER A 205 17.11 36.35 -9.96
N VAL A 206 17.87 37.18 -10.61
CA VAL A 206 17.46 37.84 -11.85
C VAL A 206 18.05 37.08 -13.03
N ILE A 207 17.18 36.45 -13.82
CA ILE A 207 17.57 35.76 -15.05
C ILE A 207 17.37 36.73 -16.21
N ARG A 208 18.42 36.95 -16.98
CA ARG A 208 18.38 37.77 -18.20
C ARG A 208 18.60 36.86 -19.40
N LEU A 209 17.73 36.97 -20.39
CA LEU A 209 17.95 36.29 -21.66
C LEU A 209 18.99 37.03 -22.48
N LEU A 210 19.94 36.27 -23.03
CA LEU A 210 20.99 36.79 -23.88
C LEU A 210 20.66 36.52 -25.35
N ASP A 211 21.10 37.37 -26.25
CA ASP A 211 21.06 37.13 -27.69
C ASP A 211 22.12 36.06 -28.09
N SER A 212 22.13 35.71 -29.37
CA SER A 212 23.11 34.76 -29.93
C SER A 212 24.59 35.24 -29.80
N LYS A 213 24.82 36.51 -29.46
CA LYS A 213 26.14 37.10 -29.23
C LYS A 213 26.43 37.33 -27.74
N SER A 214 25.68 36.66 -26.84
CA SER A 214 25.81 36.78 -25.39
C SER A 214 25.57 38.21 -24.84
N ARG A 215 24.80 39.03 -25.53
CA ARG A 215 24.40 40.36 -25.08
C ARG A 215 23.01 40.31 -24.47
N VAL A 216 22.78 41.13 -23.44
CA VAL A 216 21.44 41.26 -22.84
C VAL A 216 20.49 41.85 -23.89
N ILE A 217 19.32 41.22 -24.04
CA ILE A 217 18.29 41.70 -24.97
C ILE A 217 17.65 42.97 -24.39
N GLU A 218 17.94 44.13 -24.99
CA GLU A 218 17.40 45.43 -24.61
C GLU A 218 16.39 45.94 -25.64
N THR A 219 15.42 46.73 -25.17
CA THR A 219 14.52 47.50 -26.05
C THR A 219 15.18 48.80 -26.48
N ALA A 220 14.64 49.43 -27.54
CA ALA A 220 15.11 50.75 -28.02
C ALA A 220 15.10 51.86 -26.93
N ALA A 221 14.33 51.65 -25.83
CA ALA A 221 14.29 52.53 -24.68
C ALA A 221 15.31 52.18 -23.58
N GLY A 222 16.24 51.23 -23.83
CA GLY A 222 17.24 50.80 -22.85
C GLY A 222 16.70 49.85 -21.74
N SER A 223 15.42 49.49 -21.80
CA SER A 223 14.85 48.53 -20.85
C SER A 223 15.16 47.09 -21.30
N VAL A 224 15.48 46.22 -20.33
CA VAL A 224 15.76 44.79 -20.60
C VAL A 224 14.50 44.12 -21.10
N LYS A 225 14.51 43.57 -22.32
CA LYS A 225 13.35 43.02 -23.01
C LYS A 225 12.87 41.68 -22.40
N ALA A 226 13.77 40.94 -21.80
CA ALA A 226 13.45 39.65 -21.18
C ALA A 226 14.29 39.48 -19.92
N GLN A 227 13.73 39.93 -18.81
CA GLN A 227 14.27 39.75 -17.48
C GLN A 227 13.19 39.15 -16.59
N PHE A 228 13.52 38.07 -15.92
CA PHE A 228 12.64 37.40 -14.99
C PHE A 228 13.27 37.37 -13.59
N THR A 229 12.59 37.89 -12.62
CA THR A 229 12.99 37.72 -11.24
C THR A 229 12.39 36.41 -10.73
N ARG A 230 13.23 35.53 -10.24
CA ARG A 230 12.82 34.25 -9.68
C ARG A 230 13.19 34.20 -8.20
N GLU A 231 12.24 33.83 -7.42
CA GLU A 231 12.39 33.51 -6.00
C GLU A 231 12.13 32.03 -5.78
N GLY A 232 12.69 31.48 -4.75
CA GLY A 232 12.50 30.09 -4.40
C GLY A 232 13.01 29.80 -3.00
N GLY A 233 13.03 28.54 -2.65
CA GLY A 233 13.54 28.13 -1.36
C GLY A 233 13.51 26.62 -1.20
N MET A 234 13.95 26.16 -0.05
CA MET A 234 13.98 24.74 0.29
C MET A 234 13.13 24.51 1.53
N LEU A 235 12.17 23.61 1.42
CA LEU A 235 11.41 23.13 2.57
C LEU A 235 12.15 21.96 3.18
N LEU A 236 12.60 22.13 4.42
CA LEU A 236 13.18 21.07 5.23
C LEU A 236 12.09 20.54 6.16
N MET A 237 11.90 19.24 6.16
CA MET A 237 10.98 18.56 7.05
C MET A 237 11.67 17.34 7.65
N SER A 238 11.61 17.22 8.98
CA SER A 238 12.12 16.03 9.65
C SER A 238 11.25 14.82 9.32
N PRO A 239 11.80 13.60 9.33
CA PRO A 239 10.97 12.40 9.32
C PRO A 239 9.94 12.41 10.44
N SER A 240 8.81 11.74 10.26
CA SER A 240 7.81 11.55 11.30
C SER A 240 8.39 10.75 12.48
N ALA A 241 8.15 11.21 13.70
CA ALA A 241 8.56 10.53 14.92
C ALA A 241 7.64 9.33 15.23
N SER A 242 7.35 8.49 14.24
CA SER A 242 6.46 7.32 14.39
C SER A 242 7.25 6.05 14.70
N PRO A 243 6.98 5.37 15.84
CA PRO A 243 7.56 4.09 16.16
C PRO A 243 7.31 3.01 15.09
N ALA A 244 6.16 3.09 14.39
CA ALA A 244 5.80 2.17 13.33
C ALA A 244 6.81 2.23 12.17
N PHE A 245 7.21 3.43 11.72
CA PHE A 245 8.19 3.58 10.65
C PHE A 245 9.58 3.10 11.04
N LEU A 246 9.95 3.26 12.31
CA LEU A 246 11.22 2.72 12.83
C LEU A 246 11.22 1.19 12.77
N GLY A 247 10.12 0.55 13.18
CA GLY A 247 9.94 -0.89 13.10
C GLY A 247 9.95 -1.41 11.66
N VAL A 248 9.22 -0.76 10.76
CA VAL A 248 9.21 -1.10 9.32
C VAL A 248 10.62 -0.97 8.72
N GLY A 249 11.32 0.14 9.01
CA GLY A 249 12.68 0.35 8.53
C GLY A 249 13.64 -0.75 8.97
N TYR A 250 13.51 -1.23 10.20
CA TYR A 250 14.29 -2.36 10.72
C TYR A 250 13.98 -3.68 9.98
N ILE A 251 12.70 -3.97 9.72
CA ILE A 251 12.24 -5.19 9.07
C ILE A 251 12.70 -5.25 7.61
N ILE A 252 12.53 -4.16 6.84
CA ILE A 252 12.91 -4.12 5.42
C ILE A 252 14.44 -4.08 5.22
N GLY A 253 15.17 -3.73 6.26
CA GLY A 253 16.62 -3.68 6.28
C GLY A 253 17.20 -2.40 5.64
N PHE A 254 18.47 -2.18 5.93
CA PHE A 254 19.19 -0.94 5.59
C PHE A 254 19.14 -0.57 4.10
N ARG A 255 19.30 -1.56 3.21
CA ARG A 255 19.37 -1.31 1.75
C ARG A 255 18.08 -0.69 1.21
N LEU A 256 16.92 -1.29 1.54
CA LEU A 256 15.63 -0.78 1.07
C LEU A 256 15.24 0.51 1.79
N ALA A 257 15.51 0.59 3.09
CA ALA A 257 15.28 1.81 3.86
C ALA A 257 16.11 3.00 3.32
N ALA A 258 17.37 2.77 2.94
CA ALA A 258 18.23 3.80 2.35
C ALA A 258 17.73 4.27 0.98
N ILE A 259 17.22 3.37 0.13
CA ILE A 259 16.62 3.73 -1.17
C ILE A 259 15.37 4.59 -0.94
N THR A 260 14.50 4.21 -0.02
CA THR A 260 13.28 4.98 0.30
C THR A 260 13.63 6.37 0.84
N PHE A 261 14.61 6.45 1.76
CA PHE A 261 15.08 7.72 2.31
C PHE A 261 15.72 8.61 1.22
N SER A 262 16.52 8.03 0.32
CA SER A 262 17.12 8.78 -0.79
C SER A 262 16.08 9.39 -1.73
N GLY A 263 14.95 8.69 -1.95
CA GLY A 263 13.82 9.23 -2.70
C GLY A 263 13.20 10.46 -2.01
N GLY A 264 13.05 10.41 -0.69
CA GLY A 264 12.60 11.55 0.12
C GLY A 264 13.57 12.75 0.02
N VAL A 265 14.87 12.51 0.18
CA VAL A 265 15.91 13.54 0.01
C VAL A 265 15.86 14.14 -1.39
N PHE A 266 15.76 13.31 -2.42
CA PHE A 266 15.66 13.78 -3.80
C PHE A 266 14.41 14.66 -4.02
N GLY A 267 13.26 14.24 -3.52
CA GLY A 267 12.00 14.99 -3.64
C GLY A 267 12.05 16.34 -2.93
N TRP A 268 12.52 16.38 -1.68
CA TRP A 268 12.48 17.58 -0.85
C TRP A 268 13.67 18.51 -1.03
N MET A 269 14.88 17.99 -1.24
CA MET A 269 16.09 18.81 -1.32
C MET A 269 16.49 19.18 -2.75
N PHE A 270 16.03 18.43 -3.75
CA PHE A 270 16.37 18.72 -5.15
C PHE A 270 15.14 19.14 -5.97
N LEU A 271 14.10 18.29 -6.04
CA LEU A 271 12.94 18.60 -6.88
C LEU A 271 12.16 19.82 -6.36
N MET A 272 11.96 19.92 -5.07
CA MET A 272 11.19 21.01 -4.48
C MET A 272 11.79 22.39 -4.78
N PRO A 273 13.08 22.66 -4.56
CA PRO A 273 13.70 23.93 -4.93
C PRO A 273 13.61 24.24 -6.43
N ILE A 274 13.79 23.24 -7.29
CA ILE A 274 13.68 23.39 -8.74
C ILE A 274 12.25 23.79 -9.13
N VAL A 275 11.26 23.08 -8.59
CA VAL A 275 9.84 23.36 -8.87
C VAL A 275 9.46 24.77 -8.40
N LEU A 276 9.84 25.14 -7.18
CA LEU A 276 9.58 26.50 -6.65
C LEU A 276 10.24 27.57 -7.49
N PHE A 277 11.46 27.34 -7.96
CA PHE A 277 12.17 28.27 -8.82
C PHE A 277 11.52 28.41 -10.20
N LEU A 278 11.14 27.30 -10.83
CA LEU A 278 10.54 27.31 -12.17
C LEU A 278 9.09 27.80 -12.18
N MET A 279 8.29 27.42 -11.18
CA MET A 279 6.86 27.71 -11.11
C MET A 279 6.50 28.95 -10.28
N GLY A 280 7.49 29.71 -9.82
CA GLY A 280 7.29 30.82 -8.88
C GLY A 280 6.18 31.78 -9.23
N GLU A 281 6.01 32.15 -10.51
CA GLU A 281 4.92 33.04 -10.96
C GLU A 281 3.57 32.35 -11.00
N GLN A 282 3.50 31.07 -11.34
CA GLN A 282 2.26 30.31 -11.38
C GLN A 282 1.72 30.02 -9.97
N LEU A 283 2.60 30.03 -8.98
CA LEU A 283 2.25 29.89 -7.57
C LEU A 283 1.89 31.24 -6.91
N ALA A 284 2.09 32.36 -7.60
CA ALA A 284 1.80 33.69 -7.10
C ALA A 284 0.33 33.89 -6.65
N PRO A 285 -0.70 33.31 -7.29
CA PRO A 285 -2.06 33.41 -6.79
C PRO A 285 -2.25 32.78 -5.41
N PHE A 286 -1.46 31.75 -5.09
CA PHE A 286 -1.43 31.12 -3.77
C PHE A 286 -0.54 31.89 -2.79
N ALA A 287 0.37 32.71 -3.29
CA ALA A 287 1.31 33.50 -2.52
C ALA A 287 0.72 34.80 -1.95
N ALA A 288 -0.28 35.37 -2.60
CA ALA A 288 -0.85 36.67 -2.21
C ALA A 288 -1.50 36.69 -0.82
N ALA A 289 -1.81 35.50 -0.27
CA ALA A 289 -2.40 35.35 1.06
C ALA A 289 -1.63 34.39 1.99
N SER A 290 -0.46 33.87 1.59
CA SER A 290 0.15 32.70 2.24
C SER A 290 1.65 32.87 2.38
N ASP A 291 2.22 32.31 3.44
CA ASP A 291 3.66 32.25 3.63
C ASP A 291 4.31 31.22 2.67
N TRP A 292 5.63 31.25 2.56
CA TRP A 292 6.41 30.35 1.72
C TRP A 292 6.23 28.86 2.08
N MET A 293 5.87 28.55 3.31
CA MET A 293 5.61 27.20 3.75
C MET A 293 4.35 26.63 3.05
N THR A 294 3.30 27.43 2.98
CA THR A 294 2.05 27.05 2.30
C THR A 294 2.25 26.88 0.81
N ILE A 295 3.02 27.78 0.18
CA ILE A 295 3.39 27.67 -1.23
C ILE A 295 4.18 26.39 -1.51
N ALA A 296 5.16 26.08 -0.66
CA ALA A 296 5.96 24.86 -0.80
C ALA A 296 5.11 23.59 -0.66
N LYS A 297 4.17 23.55 0.28
CA LYS A 297 3.23 22.42 0.43
C LYS A 297 2.31 22.27 -0.78
N ALA A 298 1.83 23.37 -1.35
CA ALA A 298 1.03 23.37 -2.56
C ALA A 298 1.84 22.86 -3.78
N ALA A 299 3.07 23.34 -3.97
CA ALA A 299 3.97 22.89 -5.01
C ALA A 299 4.34 21.41 -4.88
N TYR A 300 4.51 20.91 -3.66
CA TYR A 300 4.68 19.49 -3.41
C TYR A 300 3.48 18.68 -3.91
N GLY A 301 2.27 19.05 -3.50
CA GLY A 301 1.05 18.34 -3.86
C GLY A 301 0.75 18.36 -5.37
N SER A 302 0.97 19.52 -6.02
CA SER A 302 0.64 19.69 -7.44
C SER A 302 1.70 19.14 -8.41
N THR A 303 2.96 19.06 -8.01
CA THR A 303 4.05 18.75 -8.96
C THR A 303 4.96 17.63 -8.45
N VAL A 304 5.63 17.80 -7.31
CA VAL A 304 6.62 16.83 -6.83
C VAL A 304 5.97 15.47 -6.56
N LYS A 305 4.81 15.47 -5.91
CA LYS A 305 4.02 14.25 -5.66
C LYS A 305 3.60 13.57 -6.96
N GLN A 306 3.21 14.33 -7.98
CA GLN A 306 2.80 13.78 -9.29
C GLN A 306 3.98 13.11 -10.00
N ILE A 307 5.17 13.72 -9.95
CA ILE A 307 6.39 13.12 -10.50
C ILE A 307 6.71 11.80 -9.78
N ALA A 308 6.60 11.77 -8.44
CA ALA A 308 6.83 10.56 -7.65
C ALA A 308 5.81 9.46 -7.99
N VAL A 309 4.53 9.82 -8.14
CA VAL A 309 3.46 8.87 -8.56
C VAL A 309 3.75 8.33 -9.96
N GLY A 310 4.19 9.17 -10.90
CA GLY A 310 4.61 8.73 -12.23
C GLY A 310 5.76 7.71 -12.15
N GLY A 311 6.76 7.97 -11.32
CA GLY A 311 7.85 7.01 -11.04
C GLY A 311 7.36 5.68 -10.47
N MET A 312 6.41 5.70 -9.53
CA MET A 312 5.79 4.49 -8.98
C MET A 312 5.05 3.69 -10.06
N LEU A 313 4.28 4.35 -10.93
CA LEU A 313 3.56 3.69 -12.03
C LEU A 313 4.52 2.98 -12.98
N VAL A 314 5.59 3.66 -13.40
CA VAL A 314 6.62 3.05 -14.26
C VAL A 314 7.25 1.84 -13.57
N GLY A 315 7.58 1.94 -12.29
CA GLY A 315 8.11 0.84 -11.48
C GLY A 315 7.14 -0.34 -11.39
N ALA A 316 5.86 -0.08 -11.19
CA ALA A 316 4.81 -1.09 -11.13
C ALA A 316 4.66 -1.83 -12.48
N PHE A 317 4.54 -1.09 -13.60
CA PHE A 317 4.47 -1.71 -14.93
C PHE A 317 5.72 -2.52 -15.27
N TYR A 318 6.91 -2.01 -14.92
CA TYR A 318 8.15 -2.75 -15.12
C TYR A 318 8.15 -4.06 -14.31
N THR A 319 7.71 -4.03 -13.07
CA THR A 319 7.64 -5.21 -12.20
C THR A 319 6.65 -6.24 -12.76
N LEU A 320 5.44 -5.83 -13.15
CA LEU A 320 4.46 -6.70 -13.80
C LEU A 320 5.03 -7.33 -15.08
N PHE A 321 5.69 -6.53 -15.92
CA PHE A 321 6.31 -7.03 -17.13
C PHE A 321 7.42 -8.06 -16.83
N ARG A 322 8.23 -7.81 -15.82
CA ARG A 322 9.28 -8.73 -15.37
C ARG A 322 8.68 -10.04 -14.82
N MET A 323 7.58 -9.96 -14.09
CA MET A 323 6.89 -11.12 -13.49
C MET A 323 5.95 -11.86 -14.46
N ARG A 324 5.77 -11.39 -15.70
CA ARG A 324 4.80 -11.95 -16.66
C ARG A 324 4.89 -13.45 -16.86
N LYS A 325 6.10 -14.03 -16.79
CA LYS A 325 6.29 -15.48 -16.93
C LYS A 325 5.75 -16.25 -15.71
N ASN A 326 5.90 -15.72 -14.51
CA ASN A 326 5.40 -16.32 -13.28
C ASN A 326 3.87 -16.22 -13.23
N LEU A 327 3.30 -15.07 -13.64
CA LEU A 327 1.87 -14.88 -13.75
C LEU A 327 1.24 -15.82 -14.79
N ALA A 328 1.81 -15.90 -16.00
CA ALA A 328 1.36 -16.84 -17.04
C ALA A 328 1.53 -18.31 -16.61
N GLY A 329 2.60 -18.62 -15.85
CA GLY A 329 2.81 -19.93 -15.25
C GLY A 329 1.74 -20.32 -14.22
N GLY A 330 1.24 -19.36 -13.45
CA GLY A 330 0.12 -19.55 -12.51
C GLY A 330 -1.17 -19.93 -13.22
N LEU A 331 -1.55 -19.16 -14.23
CA LEU A 331 -2.70 -19.48 -15.07
C LEU A 331 -2.56 -20.84 -15.78
N GLY A 332 -1.39 -21.09 -16.35
CA GLY A 332 -1.12 -22.36 -17.07
C GLY A 332 -1.15 -23.60 -16.16
N ARG A 333 -0.79 -23.48 -14.88
CA ARG A 333 -0.95 -24.56 -13.89
C ARG A 333 -2.41 -24.82 -13.59
N GLY A 334 -3.21 -23.79 -13.33
CA GLY A 334 -4.64 -23.93 -13.09
C GLY A 334 -5.38 -24.63 -14.24
N PHE A 335 -5.06 -24.30 -15.50
CA PHE A 335 -5.63 -25.02 -16.66
C PHE A 335 -5.17 -26.47 -16.77
N ARG A 336 -3.93 -26.79 -16.38
CA ARG A 336 -3.43 -28.17 -16.32
C ARG A 336 -4.11 -28.98 -15.22
N ASP A 337 -4.36 -28.37 -14.07
CA ASP A 337 -5.03 -29.01 -12.93
C ASP A 337 -6.48 -29.37 -13.27
N ILE A 338 -7.20 -28.57 -14.09
CA ILE A 338 -8.53 -28.96 -14.62
C ILE A 338 -8.43 -30.22 -15.44
N LYS A 339 -7.42 -30.30 -16.33
CA LYS A 339 -7.19 -31.44 -17.21
C LYS A 339 -6.77 -32.71 -16.45
N ALA A 340 -6.06 -32.53 -15.33
CA ALA A 340 -5.57 -33.61 -14.47
C ALA A 340 -6.63 -34.10 -13.47
N ALA A 341 -7.51 -33.23 -12.98
CA ALA A 341 -8.58 -33.58 -12.03
C ALA A 341 -9.57 -34.62 -12.57
N GLY A 342 -9.61 -34.81 -13.90
CA GLY A 342 -10.34 -35.92 -14.54
C GLY A 342 -9.63 -37.28 -14.48
N LYS A 343 -8.39 -37.37 -13.96
CA LYS A 343 -7.55 -38.57 -14.10
C LYS A 343 -6.94 -39.15 -12.82
N SER A 344 -6.95 -38.45 -11.67
CA SER A 344 -6.22 -38.94 -10.50
C SER A 344 -7.08 -39.00 -9.25
N GLY A 345 -7.27 -40.23 -8.76
CA GLY A 345 -7.71 -40.56 -7.42
C GLY A 345 -6.57 -40.45 -6.37
N GLU A 346 -5.59 -39.57 -6.57
CA GLU A 346 -4.50 -39.39 -5.61
C GLU A 346 -4.98 -38.57 -4.40
N THR A 347 -4.72 -39.08 -3.22
CA THR A 347 -4.94 -38.39 -1.94
C THR A 347 -4.00 -37.18 -1.85
N THR A 348 -4.48 -36.02 -2.28
CA THR A 348 -3.76 -34.76 -2.13
C THR A 348 -3.60 -34.42 -0.66
N SER A 349 -2.39 -34.01 -0.25
CA SER A 349 -2.11 -33.54 1.10
C SER A 349 -3.06 -32.36 1.48
N ARG A 350 -3.40 -32.25 2.76
CA ARG A 350 -4.27 -31.16 3.27
C ARG A 350 -3.79 -29.76 2.83
N ILE A 351 -2.49 -29.56 2.80
CA ILE A 351 -1.86 -28.27 2.42
C ILE A 351 -1.87 -28.01 0.92
N ASP A 352 -2.03 -29.04 0.09
CA ASP A 352 -2.08 -28.95 -1.37
C ASP A 352 -3.52 -28.87 -1.91
N LYS A 353 -4.51 -28.92 -1.01
CA LYS A 353 -5.92 -28.90 -1.38
C LYS A 353 -6.41 -27.47 -1.56
N ASP A 354 -6.47 -27.02 -2.80
CA ASP A 354 -7.02 -25.72 -3.19
C ASP A 354 -8.52 -25.80 -3.54
N ALA A 355 -9.16 -24.63 -3.62
CA ALA A 355 -10.50 -24.54 -4.18
C ALA A 355 -10.49 -25.03 -5.64
N PRO A 356 -11.54 -25.73 -6.10
CA PRO A 356 -11.61 -26.21 -7.48
C PRO A 356 -11.48 -25.06 -8.47
N PHE A 357 -10.49 -25.14 -9.35
CA PHE A 357 -10.20 -24.07 -10.30
C PHE A 357 -11.40 -23.75 -11.20
N GLY A 358 -12.16 -24.76 -11.63
CA GLY A 358 -13.39 -24.57 -12.41
C GLY A 358 -14.46 -23.77 -11.66
N ALA A 359 -14.66 -24.05 -10.37
CA ALA A 359 -15.58 -23.29 -9.53
C ALA A 359 -15.12 -21.83 -9.36
N THR A 360 -13.81 -21.62 -9.22
CA THR A 360 -13.23 -20.27 -9.13
C THR A 360 -13.45 -19.47 -10.42
N LEU A 361 -13.27 -20.10 -11.59
CA LEU A 361 -13.54 -19.45 -12.88
C LEU A 361 -15.03 -19.11 -13.06
N ILE A 362 -15.93 -20.02 -12.68
CA ILE A 362 -17.37 -19.74 -12.70
C ILE A 362 -17.71 -18.58 -11.78
N ALA A 363 -17.14 -18.56 -10.56
CA ALA A 363 -17.34 -17.45 -9.62
C ALA A 363 -16.85 -16.11 -10.18
N ILE A 364 -15.69 -16.08 -10.86
CA ILE A 364 -15.20 -14.88 -11.54
C ILE A 364 -16.16 -14.45 -12.64
N ALA A 365 -16.64 -15.38 -13.47
CA ALA A 365 -17.58 -15.05 -14.55
C ALA A 365 -18.89 -14.47 -14.02
N VAL A 366 -19.47 -15.08 -12.98
CA VAL A 366 -20.66 -14.56 -12.29
C VAL A 366 -20.39 -13.17 -11.71
N LEU A 367 -19.24 -12.99 -11.07
CA LEU A 367 -18.88 -11.69 -10.49
C LEU A 367 -18.69 -10.61 -11.55
N VAL A 368 -18.09 -10.93 -12.71
CA VAL A 368 -17.99 -9.99 -13.85
C VAL A 368 -19.37 -9.57 -14.34
N ILE A 369 -20.33 -10.48 -14.40
CA ILE A 369 -21.72 -10.14 -14.74
C ILE A 369 -22.32 -9.20 -13.71
N CYS A 370 -22.12 -9.48 -12.41
CA CYS A 370 -22.55 -8.57 -11.33
C CYS A 370 -21.89 -7.19 -11.46
N MET A 371 -20.60 -7.15 -11.83
CA MET A 371 -19.88 -5.88 -12.08
C MET A 371 -20.50 -5.09 -13.23
N VAL A 372 -20.84 -5.73 -14.34
CA VAL A 372 -21.52 -5.07 -15.48
C VAL A 372 -22.84 -4.46 -15.03
N MET A 373 -23.64 -5.21 -14.27
CA MET A 373 -24.90 -4.69 -13.71
C MET A 373 -24.67 -3.49 -12.78
N LEU A 374 -23.68 -3.58 -11.90
CA LEU A 374 -23.33 -2.50 -11.00
C LEU A 374 -22.85 -1.25 -11.75
N TYR A 375 -21.95 -1.42 -12.72
CA TYR A 375 -21.45 -0.28 -13.50
C TYR A 375 -22.48 0.35 -14.40
N GLN A 376 -23.45 -0.44 -14.86
CA GLN A 376 -24.58 0.10 -15.62
C GLN A 376 -25.42 1.07 -14.77
N THR A 377 -25.56 0.84 -13.48
CA THR A 377 -26.25 1.79 -12.58
C THR A 377 -25.54 3.13 -12.44
N PHE A 378 -24.22 3.18 -12.68
CA PHE A 378 -23.44 4.42 -12.64
C PHE A 378 -23.37 5.12 -13.99
N SER A 379 -23.09 4.34 -15.06
CA SER A 379 -22.81 4.91 -16.38
C SER A 379 -24.08 5.14 -17.21
N HIS A 380 -25.20 4.50 -16.84
CA HIS A 380 -26.43 4.44 -17.62
C HIS A 380 -26.21 4.03 -19.08
N ASN A 381 -25.07 3.40 -19.38
CA ASN A 381 -24.64 2.96 -20.71
C ASN A 381 -24.02 1.56 -20.65
N TRP A 382 -24.62 0.61 -21.32
CA TRP A 382 -24.17 -0.79 -21.35
C TRP A 382 -22.76 -0.98 -21.92
N GLY A 383 -22.42 -0.21 -22.97
CA GLY A 383 -21.09 -0.29 -23.57
C GLY A 383 -19.99 0.12 -22.60
N SER A 384 -20.18 1.24 -21.89
CA SER A 384 -19.27 1.72 -20.87
C SER A 384 -19.18 0.76 -19.68
N ALA A 385 -20.30 0.18 -19.25
CA ALA A 385 -20.35 -0.77 -18.15
C ALA A 385 -19.59 -2.06 -18.47
N ILE A 386 -19.78 -2.62 -19.64
CA ILE A 386 -19.06 -3.82 -20.11
C ILE A 386 -17.56 -3.52 -20.22
N LEU A 387 -17.20 -2.41 -20.86
CA LEU A 387 -15.79 -2.01 -20.98
C LEU A 387 -15.13 -1.85 -19.61
N ALA A 388 -15.77 -1.16 -18.68
CA ALA A 388 -15.27 -0.97 -17.31
C ALA A 388 -15.11 -2.31 -16.57
N ALA A 389 -16.07 -3.23 -16.69
CA ALA A 389 -15.98 -4.56 -16.07
C ALA A 389 -14.82 -5.40 -16.66
N VAL A 390 -14.63 -5.37 -17.98
CA VAL A 390 -13.52 -6.06 -18.63
C VAL A 390 -12.18 -5.46 -18.21
N VAL A 391 -12.06 -4.12 -18.22
CA VAL A 391 -10.84 -3.43 -17.78
C VAL A 391 -10.54 -3.77 -16.33
N MET A 392 -11.56 -3.76 -15.45
CA MET A 392 -11.37 -4.08 -14.03
C MET A 392 -10.96 -5.54 -13.82
N ALA A 393 -11.53 -6.48 -14.57
CA ALA A 393 -11.15 -7.89 -14.50
C ALA A 393 -9.69 -8.11 -14.97
N LEU A 394 -9.26 -7.41 -16.02
CA LEU A 394 -7.89 -7.51 -16.54
C LEU A 394 -6.87 -6.78 -15.65
N ALA A 395 -7.21 -5.59 -15.17
CA ALA A 395 -6.31 -4.79 -14.34
C ALA A 395 -6.25 -5.27 -12.89
N GLY A 396 -7.30 -5.94 -12.40
CA GLY A 396 -7.35 -6.51 -11.06
C GLY A 396 -6.57 -7.81 -10.92
N PHE A 397 -6.34 -8.51 -12.03
CA PHE A 397 -5.49 -9.71 -12.09
C PHE A 397 -4.00 -9.33 -12.12
#